data_22f9e4dee694e9bb0a10da8d3600d5e3
#
_entry.id   22f9e4dee694e9bb0a10da8d3600d5e3
#
_cell.length_a   1.000
_cell.length_b   1.000
_cell.length_c   1.000
_cell.angle_alpha   90.00
_cell.angle_beta   90.00
_cell.angle_gamma   90.00
#
_symmetry.space_group_name_H-M   'P 1'
#
loop_
_entity.id
_entity.type
_entity.pdbx_description
1 polymer ?
#
loop_
_entity_poly.entity_id
_entity_poly.type
_entity_poly.pdbx_seq_one_letter_code
_entity_poly.pdbx_strand_id
1 'polypeptide(L)'
;MRERRLAARELSLRLRCRLTEDPVDQLAIGDSAHGVFFLSDAMRDISVAVKIHRAPEKGQRELEALQRARGYGLTALIPAFDEVIDAPGVDGAFLVTTTMPGLDPLTTTDWGGSGDWNGYVVENAYLGRIALTLESTSRHIARMHRHLTHGDLQLKNIGTALDAPDDGYVTYDLEGSTFKRDCRGDQDEHDYLTRCAEDLLTYVRSLISKGFLAHSSTEIFEGELLDRIIEPYLEAGGDPAVLDGNILESCVEAHRFRDGRLQGAAGHGRLRI
;
A
#
# COMPACT_ATOMS: atom_id res chain seq x y z
N MET A 1 -4.29 -16.48 -18.01
CA MET A 1 -3.93 -17.93 -18.03
C MET A 1 -2.68 -18.27 -18.84
N ARG A 2 -2.55 -17.83 -20.11
CA ARG A 2 -1.35 -18.17 -20.92
C ARG A 2 -0.05 -17.64 -20.34
N GLU A 3 -0.03 -16.37 -19.94
CA GLU A 3 1.15 -15.69 -19.37
C GLU A 3 1.61 -16.33 -18.07
N ARG A 4 0.69 -16.70 -17.16
CA ARG A 4 1.01 -17.39 -15.90
C ARG A 4 1.70 -18.74 -16.15
N ARG A 5 1.24 -19.50 -17.14
CA ARG A 5 1.89 -20.76 -17.52
C ARG A 5 3.28 -20.57 -18.12
N LEU A 6 3.47 -19.50 -18.91
CA LEU A 6 4.78 -19.15 -19.46
C LEU A 6 5.73 -18.72 -18.34
N ALA A 7 5.25 -17.90 -17.40
CA ALA A 7 6.00 -17.52 -16.23
C ALA A 7 6.39 -18.73 -15.38
N ALA A 8 5.44 -19.61 -15.06
CA ALA A 8 5.71 -20.82 -14.28
C ALA A 8 6.79 -21.69 -14.94
N ARG A 9 6.74 -21.82 -16.26
CA ARG A 9 7.74 -22.60 -17.02
C ARG A 9 9.13 -21.94 -16.96
N GLU A 10 9.21 -20.66 -17.26
CA GLU A 10 10.49 -19.92 -17.29
C GLU A 10 11.13 -19.89 -15.90
N LEU A 11 10.35 -19.55 -14.88
CA LEU A 11 10.84 -19.46 -13.51
C LEU A 11 11.20 -20.82 -12.93
N SER A 12 10.47 -21.90 -13.32
CA SER A 12 10.84 -23.28 -12.94
C SER A 12 12.23 -23.65 -13.45
N LEU A 13 12.59 -23.24 -14.67
CA LEU A 13 13.92 -23.47 -15.23
C LEU A 13 15.00 -22.70 -14.48
N ARG A 14 14.75 -21.41 -14.19
CA ARG A 14 15.72 -20.54 -13.51
C ARG A 14 15.93 -20.95 -12.05
N LEU A 15 14.86 -21.28 -11.33
CA LEU A 15 14.92 -21.71 -9.93
C LEU A 15 15.21 -23.20 -9.76
N ARG A 16 15.31 -23.96 -10.89
CA ARG A 16 15.54 -25.41 -10.90
C ARG A 16 14.53 -26.18 -10.04
N CYS A 17 13.26 -25.79 -10.09
CA CYS A 17 12.16 -26.34 -9.31
C CYS A 17 10.94 -26.54 -10.20
N ARG A 18 9.85 -27.07 -9.67
CA ARG A 18 8.58 -27.29 -10.40
C ARG A 18 7.51 -26.36 -9.87
N LEU A 19 7.51 -25.11 -10.35
CA LEU A 19 6.50 -24.14 -9.97
C LEU A 19 5.14 -24.44 -10.62
N THR A 20 4.10 -24.37 -9.82
CA THR A 20 2.70 -24.45 -10.25
C THR A 20 1.95 -23.23 -9.71
N GLU A 21 0.87 -22.86 -10.39
CA GLU A 21 0.00 -21.77 -9.94
C GLU A 21 -0.62 -22.15 -8.59
N ASP A 22 -0.53 -21.24 -7.62
CA ASP A 22 -1.08 -21.46 -6.29
C ASP A 22 -2.60 -21.29 -6.33
N PRO A 23 -3.40 -22.26 -5.87
CA PRO A 23 -4.85 -22.16 -5.86
C PRO A 23 -5.39 -21.07 -4.88
N VAL A 24 -4.58 -20.63 -3.93
CA VAL A 24 -4.94 -19.54 -2.99
C VAL A 24 -4.94 -18.16 -3.67
N ASP A 25 -4.45 -18.07 -4.89
CA ASP A 25 -4.32 -16.86 -5.70
C ASP A 25 -5.64 -16.15 -6.08
N GLN A 26 -6.76 -16.60 -5.55
CA GLN A 26 -8.07 -15.97 -5.78
C GLN A 26 -8.35 -14.79 -4.84
N LEU A 27 -7.51 -14.56 -3.87
CA LEU A 27 -7.54 -13.34 -3.08
C LEU A 27 -6.92 -12.23 -3.93
N ALA A 28 -7.77 -11.57 -4.70
CA ALA A 28 -7.43 -10.47 -5.59
C ALA A 28 -6.70 -9.36 -4.80
N ILE A 29 -5.39 -9.42 -4.82
CA ILE A 29 -4.56 -8.32 -4.37
C ILE A 29 -4.58 -7.29 -5.50
N GLY A 30 -5.51 -6.34 -5.36
CA GLY A 30 -5.54 -5.09 -6.10
C GLY A 30 -6.09 -5.14 -7.53
N ASP A 31 -6.87 -4.13 -7.84
CA ASP A 31 -7.43 -3.79 -9.16
C ASP A 31 -6.39 -3.39 -10.23
N SER A 32 -5.09 -3.56 -9.98
CA SER A 32 -4.11 -3.29 -11.02
C SER A 32 -4.25 -4.38 -12.10
N ALA A 33 -4.71 -4.01 -13.26
CA ALA A 33 -5.02 -4.85 -14.42
C ALA A 33 -3.84 -5.69 -14.95
N HIS A 34 -2.75 -5.77 -14.23
CA HIS A 34 -1.52 -6.45 -14.61
C HIS A 34 -1.02 -7.47 -13.58
N GLY A 35 -1.92 -7.92 -12.75
CA GLY A 35 -1.90 -9.18 -12.01
C GLY A 35 -0.60 -9.57 -11.34
N VAL A 36 -0.57 -9.40 -10.02
CA VAL A 36 0.30 -10.23 -9.18
C VAL A 36 -0.34 -11.62 -9.13
N PHE A 37 0.45 -12.67 -9.24
CA PHE A 37 0.04 -14.05 -9.04
C PHE A 37 1.14 -14.82 -8.32
N PHE A 38 0.76 -15.93 -7.70
CA PHE A 38 1.69 -16.71 -6.88
C PHE A 38 2.00 -18.04 -7.56
N LEU A 39 3.25 -18.46 -7.45
CA LEU A 39 3.72 -19.74 -7.92
C LEU A 39 4.43 -20.45 -6.77
N SER A 40 4.16 -21.74 -6.60
CA SER A 40 4.78 -22.52 -5.53
C SER A 40 5.30 -23.88 -6.01
N ASP A 41 6.32 -24.40 -5.32
CA ASP A 41 6.79 -25.77 -5.38
C ASP A 41 6.72 -26.35 -3.97
N ALA A 42 5.61 -27.06 -3.67
CA ALA A 42 5.37 -27.62 -2.35
C ALA A 42 6.43 -28.67 -1.93
N MET A 43 7.12 -29.28 -2.88
CA MET A 43 8.18 -30.29 -2.59
C MET A 43 9.47 -29.64 -2.12
N ARG A 44 9.68 -28.37 -2.45
CA ARG A 44 10.92 -27.64 -2.12
C ARG A 44 10.68 -26.45 -1.17
N ASP A 45 9.46 -26.26 -0.72
CA ASP A 45 9.06 -25.11 0.10
C ASP A 45 9.46 -23.77 -0.53
N ILE A 46 9.27 -23.67 -1.85
CA ILE A 46 9.53 -22.45 -2.61
C ILE A 46 8.19 -21.83 -2.96
N SER A 47 8.01 -20.58 -2.62
CA SER A 47 6.86 -19.77 -3.02
C SER A 47 7.33 -18.38 -3.47
N VAL A 48 6.82 -17.93 -4.63
CA VAL A 48 7.17 -16.63 -5.22
C VAL A 48 5.93 -15.89 -5.67
N ALA A 49 5.95 -14.57 -5.48
CA ALA A 49 5.00 -13.65 -6.08
C ALA A 49 5.59 -13.11 -7.39
N VAL A 50 4.77 -13.08 -8.43
CA VAL A 50 5.16 -12.62 -9.77
C VAL A 50 4.29 -11.46 -10.16
N LYS A 51 4.89 -10.29 -10.37
CA LYS A 51 4.23 -9.09 -10.90
C LYS A 51 4.64 -8.89 -12.37
N ILE A 52 3.67 -8.73 -13.25
CA ILE A 52 3.92 -8.47 -14.67
C ILE A 52 3.95 -6.96 -14.90
N HIS A 53 5.07 -6.46 -15.40
CA HIS A 53 5.20 -5.09 -15.87
C HIS A 53 5.15 -5.07 -17.40
N ARG A 54 4.15 -4.38 -17.97
CA ARG A 54 4.04 -4.20 -19.44
C ARG A 54 5.16 -3.33 -20.00
N ALA A 55 5.71 -2.44 -19.18
CA ALA A 55 6.89 -1.65 -19.46
C ALA A 55 8.04 -2.19 -18.62
N PRO A 56 9.04 -2.91 -19.20
CA PRO A 56 10.13 -3.52 -18.45
C PRO A 56 10.92 -2.52 -17.59
N GLU A 57 11.04 -1.28 -18.04
CA GLU A 57 11.70 -0.19 -17.32
C GLU A 57 10.98 0.19 -16.01
N LYS A 58 9.67 -0.04 -15.91
CA LYS A 58 8.93 0.12 -14.65
C LYS A 58 9.26 -1.01 -13.69
N GLY A 59 9.32 -2.23 -14.18
CA GLY A 59 9.74 -3.39 -13.38
C GLY A 59 11.15 -3.22 -12.83
N GLN A 60 12.06 -2.72 -13.66
CA GLN A 60 13.43 -2.45 -13.24
C GLN A 60 13.51 -1.36 -12.16
N ARG A 61 12.73 -0.28 -12.30
CA ARG A 61 12.64 0.77 -11.27
C ARG A 61 12.06 0.23 -9.96
N GLU A 62 11.02 -0.59 -10.01
CA GLU A 62 10.46 -1.20 -8.80
C GLU A 62 11.44 -2.17 -8.14
N LEU A 63 12.20 -2.96 -8.92
CA LEU A 63 13.25 -3.82 -8.40
C LEU A 63 14.31 -3.02 -7.64
N GLU A 64 14.83 -1.95 -8.25
CA GLU A 64 15.81 -1.06 -7.61
C GLU A 64 15.23 -0.40 -6.35
N ALA A 65 13.95 0.02 -6.39
CA ALA A 65 13.27 0.59 -5.24
C ALA A 65 13.13 -0.42 -4.09
N LEU A 66 12.75 -1.66 -4.38
CA LEU A 66 12.68 -2.73 -3.39
C LEU A 66 14.04 -3.03 -2.75
N GLN A 67 15.10 -3.15 -3.56
CA GLN A 67 16.45 -3.39 -3.06
C GLN A 67 16.92 -2.27 -2.13
N ARG A 68 16.66 -1.01 -2.50
CA ARG A 68 17.01 0.16 -1.68
C ARG A 68 16.15 0.27 -0.42
N ALA A 69 14.81 0.13 -0.54
CA ALA A 69 13.88 0.19 0.59
C ALA A 69 14.18 -0.89 1.62
N ARG A 70 14.56 -2.09 1.18
CA ARG A 70 15.03 -3.16 2.05
C ARG A 70 16.27 -2.77 2.86
N GLY A 71 17.20 -2.05 2.24
CA GLY A 71 18.38 -1.52 2.94
C GLY A 71 18.05 -0.53 4.07
N TYR A 72 16.86 0.06 4.04
CA TYR A 72 16.35 0.95 5.10
C TYR A 72 15.36 0.25 6.06
N GLY A 73 15.13 -1.05 5.89
CA GLY A 73 14.16 -1.79 6.72
C GLY A 73 12.70 -1.40 6.46
N LEU A 74 12.36 -0.86 5.30
CA LEU A 74 11.02 -0.39 4.95
C LEU A 74 10.17 -1.44 4.24
N THR A 75 10.80 -2.48 3.73
CA THR A 75 10.11 -3.62 3.15
C THR A 75 10.88 -4.89 3.47
N ALA A 76 10.15 -5.97 3.66
CA ALA A 76 10.73 -7.30 3.81
C ALA A 76 10.58 -8.14 2.52
N LEU A 77 9.99 -7.57 1.45
CA LEU A 77 9.96 -8.23 0.15
C LEU A 77 11.37 -8.42 -0.38
N ILE A 78 11.70 -9.65 -0.74
CA ILE A 78 13.01 -10.03 -1.26
C ILE A 78 12.88 -10.33 -2.74
N PRO A 79 13.50 -9.54 -3.63
CA PRO A 79 13.60 -9.93 -5.04
C PRO A 79 14.26 -11.30 -5.17
N ALA A 80 13.64 -12.19 -5.93
CA ALA A 80 14.16 -13.53 -6.18
C ALA A 80 15.30 -13.53 -7.21
N PHE A 81 15.43 -12.43 -7.96
CA PHE A 81 16.47 -12.20 -8.95
C PHE A 81 16.96 -10.75 -8.88
N ASP A 82 18.19 -10.51 -9.33
CA ASP A 82 18.79 -9.17 -9.41
C ASP A 82 18.36 -8.40 -10.67
N GLU A 83 17.53 -9.00 -11.49
CA GLU A 83 16.99 -8.45 -12.73
C GLU A 83 15.50 -8.79 -12.89
N VAL A 84 14.78 -7.99 -13.65
CA VAL A 84 13.45 -8.39 -14.14
C VAL A 84 13.61 -9.46 -15.23
N ILE A 85 12.67 -10.38 -15.30
CA ILE A 85 12.76 -11.55 -16.16
C ILE A 85 11.93 -11.32 -17.42
N ASP A 86 12.59 -11.26 -18.57
CA ASP A 86 11.92 -11.36 -19.85
C ASP A 86 11.54 -12.82 -20.13
N ALA A 87 10.28 -13.05 -20.50
CA ALA A 87 9.82 -14.36 -20.86
C ALA A 87 9.32 -14.39 -22.32
N PRO A 88 9.83 -15.32 -23.16
CA PRO A 88 9.40 -15.42 -24.54
C PRO A 88 7.87 -15.61 -24.67
N GLY A 89 7.21 -14.75 -25.44
CA GLY A 89 5.78 -14.80 -25.68
C GLY A 89 4.90 -14.14 -24.60
N VAL A 90 5.51 -13.44 -23.68
CA VAL A 90 4.85 -12.52 -22.75
C VAL A 90 5.14 -11.09 -23.19
N ASP A 91 4.12 -10.25 -23.18
CA ASP A 91 4.27 -8.83 -23.42
C ASP A 91 4.57 -8.13 -22.10
N GLY A 92 5.86 -7.87 -21.85
CA GLY A 92 6.38 -7.28 -20.60
C GLY A 92 7.38 -8.17 -19.87
N ALA A 93 7.83 -7.70 -18.72
CA ALA A 93 8.79 -8.39 -17.87
C ALA A 93 8.20 -8.79 -16.51
N PHE A 94 8.74 -9.81 -15.90
CA PHE A 94 8.36 -10.28 -14.58
C PHE A 94 9.28 -9.70 -13.51
N LEU A 95 8.71 -9.02 -12.54
CA LEU A 95 9.34 -8.81 -11.25
C LEU A 95 8.93 -9.98 -10.34
N VAL A 96 9.92 -10.68 -9.82
CA VAL A 96 9.71 -11.86 -8.98
C VAL A 96 10.26 -11.60 -7.60
N THR A 97 9.41 -11.77 -6.58
CA THR A 97 9.81 -11.68 -5.18
C THR A 97 9.51 -12.99 -4.47
N THR A 98 10.24 -13.28 -3.41
CA THR A 98 9.83 -14.35 -2.49
C THR A 98 8.53 -13.94 -1.81
N THR A 99 7.66 -14.89 -1.53
CA THR A 99 6.50 -14.63 -0.70
C THR A 99 6.93 -14.42 0.74
N MET A 100 6.21 -13.57 1.43
CA MET A 100 6.44 -13.35 2.86
C MET A 100 5.41 -14.14 3.66
N PRO A 101 5.84 -14.98 4.60
CA PRO A 101 4.92 -15.62 5.53
C PRO A 101 4.11 -14.56 6.29
N GLY A 102 2.78 -14.72 6.30
CA GLY A 102 1.89 -13.82 7.01
C GLY A 102 1.82 -12.40 6.45
N LEU A 103 2.23 -12.18 5.18
CA LEU A 103 1.97 -10.90 4.53
C LEU A 103 0.45 -10.74 4.37
N ASP A 104 -0.07 -9.74 5.05
CA ASP A 104 -1.48 -9.40 5.05
C ASP A 104 -1.64 -7.91 4.70
N PRO A 105 -2.13 -7.59 3.49
CA PRO A 105 -2.42 -6.22 3.11
C PRO A 105 -3.46 -5.62 4.05
N LEU A 106 -3.29 -4.38 4.45
CA LEU A 106 -4.27 -3.66 5.26
C LEU A 106 -5.53 -3.41 4.43
N THR A 107 -6.41 -4.40 4.41
CA THR A 107 -7.70 -4.36 3.73
C THR A 107 -8.84 -4.24 4.73
N THR A 108 -10.03 -3.95 4.24
CA THR A 108 -11.22 -3.86 5.10
C THR A 108 -11.60 -5.18 5.78
N THR A 109 -11.14 -6.32 5.26
CA THR A 109 -11.43 -7.65 5.82
C THR A 109 -10.64 -7.92 7.10
N ASP A 110 -9.43 -7.37 7.23
CA ASP A 110 -8.54 -7.59 8.37
C ASP A 110 -9.05 -6.92 9.66
N TRP A 111 -9.99 -6.02 9.51
CA TRP A 111 -10.57 -5.24 10.59
C TRP A 111 -11.86 -5.85 11.15
N GLY A 112 -12.21 -7.09 10.73
CA GLY A 112 -13.32 -7.87 11.29
C GLY A 112 -14.69 -7.46 10.77
N GLY A 113 -14.77 -6.69 9.69
CA GLY A 113 -16.02 -6.25 9.07
C GLY A 113 -16.27 -6.95 7.73
N SER A 114 -17.40 -7.60 7.58
CA SER A 114 -17.89 -8.02 6.27
C SER A 114 -18.34 -6.80 5.48
N GLY A 115 -17.46 -6.20 4.70
CA GLY A 115 -17.71 -5.36 3.52
C GLY A 115 -18.73 -4.21 3.53
N ASP A 116 -19.59 -4.10 4.51
CA ASP A 116 -20.72 -3.17 4.50
C ASP A 116 -20.68 -2.27 5.76
N TRP A 117 -19.93 -1.18 5.66
CA TRP A 117 -19.70 -0.22 6.74
C TRP A 117 -20.90 0.76 6.96
N ASN A 118 -21.96 0.59 6.21
CA ASN A 118 -23.16 1.43 6.32
C ASN A 118 -24.01 0.99 7.51
N GLY A 119 -23.64 1.38 8.72
CA GLY A 119 -24.53 1.32 9.87
C GLY A 119 -24.08 0.50 11.09
N TYR A 120 -22.84 0.06 11.17
CA TYR A 120 -22.37 -0.68 12.34
C TYR A 120 -22.03 0.23 13.51
N VAL A 121 -22.62 -0.06 14.66
CA VAL A 121 -22.12 0.37 15.96
C VAL A 121 -20.84 -0.44 16.22
N VAL A 122 -19.72 0.21 16.04
CA VAL A 122 -18.40 -0.42 16.24
C VAL A 122 -18.17 -0.58 17.74
N GLU A 123 -17.95 -1.79 18.22
CA GLU A 123 -17.61 -2.03 19.62
C GLU A 123 -16.31 -1.29 20.00
N ASN A 124 -16.23 -0.77 21.23
CA ASN A 124 -15.10 0.02 21.72
C ASN A 124 -13.73 -0.66 21.53
N ALA A 125 -13.67 -2.01 21.63
CA ALA A 125 -12.44 -2.78 21.40
C ALA A 125 -11.96 -2.76 19.93
N TYR A 126 -12.89 -2.61 19.00
CA TYR A 126 -12.61 -2.51 17.57
C TYR A 126 -12.09 -1.11 17.22
N LEU A 127 -12.72 -0.07 17.74
CA LEU A 127 -12.24 1.32 17.61
C LEU A 127 -10.81 1.46 18.13
N GLY A 128 -10.49 0.82 19.26
CA GLY A 128 -9.15 0.83 19.81
C GLY A 128 -8.12 0.19 18.88
N ARG A 129 -8.47 -0.91 18.18
CA ARG A 129 -7.58 -1.54 17.20
C ARG A 129 -7.37 -0.67 15.96
N ILE A 130 -8.43 -0.05 15.45
CA ILE A 130 -8.31 0.89 14.34
C ILE A 130 -7.38 2.05 14.73
N ALA A 131 -7.60 2.67 15.87
CA ALA A 131 -6.78 3.77 16.35
C ALA A 131 -5.30 3.38 16.42
N LEU A 132 -4.98 2.25 17.07
CA LEU A 132 -3.59 1.75 17.18
C LEU A 132 -2.97 1.47 15.80
N THR A 133 -3.75 0.94 14.86
CA THR A 133 -3.24 0.69 13.50
C THR A 133 -3.00 2.00 12.75
N LEU A 134 -3.88 2.99 12.85
CA LEU A 134 -3.69 4.31 12.24
C LEU A 134 -2.43 5.00 12.79
N GLU A 135 -2.24 5.01 14.10
CA GLU A 135 -1.05 5.56 14.74
C GLU A 135 0.23 4.84 14.29
N SER A 136 0.20 3.50 14.27
CA SER A 136 1.36 2.69 13.90
C SER A 136 1.70 2.84 12.41
N THR A 137 0.72 2.86 11.52
CA THR A 137 0.95 3.10 10.09
C THR A 137 1.45 4.51 9.83
N SER A 138 0.98 5.52 10.57
CA SER A 138 1.48 6.89 10.47
C SER A 138 2.94 7.01 10.88
N ARG A 139 3.35 6.31 11.95
CA ARG A 139 4.76 6.20 12.35
C ARG A 139 5.60 5.49 11.29
N HIS A 140 5.06 4.44 10.67
CA HIS A 140 5.71 3.76 9.54
C HIS A 140 5.91 4.70 8.35
N ILE A 141 4.89 5.46 7.97
CA ILE A 141 4.96 6.47 6.90
C ILE A 141 6.01 7.52 7.21
N ALA A 142 6.07 8.04 8.44
CA ALA A 142 7.10 9.00 8.85
C ALA A 142 8.51 8.42 8.68
N ARG A 143 8.73 7.15 9.05
CA ARG A 143 10.03 6.48 8.84
C ARG A 143 10.34 6.32 7.37
N MET A 144 9.35 5.95 6.55
CA MET A 144 9.50 5.84 5.10
C MET A 144 9.91 7.19 4.50
N HIS A 145 9.23 8.28 4.85
CA HIS A 145 9.50 9.62 4.34
C HIS A 145 10.88 10.18 4.71
N ARG A 146 11.60 9.57 5.66
CA ARG A 146 13.03 9.91 5.89
C ARG A 146 13.94 9.44 4.76
N HIS A 147 13.50 8.49 3.96
CA HIS A 147 14.32 7.82 2.96
C HIS A 147 13.72 7.85 1.55
N LEU A 148 12.42 7.69 1.43
CA LEU A 148 11.73 7.66 0.14
C LEU A 148 10.26 8.13 0.25
N THR A 149 9.72 8.58 -0.88
CA THR A 149 8.27 8.71 -1.08
C THR A 149 7.76 7.49 -1.84
N HIS A 150 6.49 7.15 -1.66
CA HIS A 150 5.88 5.99 -2.32
C HIS A 150 5.39 6.30 -3.74
N GLY A 151 4.73 7.45 -3.91
CA GLY A 151 4.13 7.88 -5.17
C GLY A 151 2.68 7.41 -5.41
N ASP A 152 2.22 6.37 -4.68
CA ASP A 152 0.82 5.91 -4.63
C ASP A 152 0.53 5.25 -3.27
N LEU A 153 0.71 6.00 -2.18
CA LEU A 153 0.58 5.47 -0.83
C LEU A 153 -0.90 5.29 -0.43
N GLN A 154 -1.49 4.21 -0.88
CA GLN A 154 -2.82 3.78 -0.45
C GLN A 154 -2.71 2.75 0.68
N LEU A 155 -3.78 2.63 1.49
CA LEU A 155 -3.84 1.64 2.56
C LEU A 155 -3.52 0.22 2.07
N LYS A 156 -3.98 -0.15 0.87
CA LYS A 156 -3.72 -1.46 0.25
C LYS A 156 -2.24 -1.72 -0.05
N ASN A 157 -1.40 -0.69 -0.08
CA ASN A 157 0.04 -0.77 -0.35
C ASN A 157 0.87 -0.82 0.94
N ILE A 158 0.20 -0.94 2.08
CA ILE A 158 0.79 -1.21 3.40
C ILE A 158 0.23 -2.54 3.88
N GLY A 159 1.06 -3.37 4.46
CA GLY A 159 0.66 -4.65 5.03
C GLY A 159 1.43 -4.96 6.31
N THR A 160 1.00 -6.00 6.99
CA THR A 160 1.73 -6.61 8.10
C THR A 160 2.38 -7.90 7.65
N ALA A 161 3.50 -8.29 8.24
CA ALA A 161 4.13 -9.56 7.99
C ALA A 161 4.85 -10.05 9.24
N LEU A 162 5.02 -11.38 9.38
CA LEU A 162 5.67 -11.97 10.55
C LEU A 162 7.13 -11.49 10.73
N ASP A 163 7.83 -11.28 9.62
CA ASP A 163 9.22 -10.80 9.60
C ASP A 163 9.32 -9.30 9.28
N ALA A 164 8.25 -8.55 9.55
CA ALA A 164 8.25 -7.11 9.35
C ALA A 164 9.27 -6.41 10.25
N PRO A 165 9.77 -5.23 9.83
CA PRO A 165 10.61 -4.39 10.67
C PRO A 165 9.92 -3.97 11.97
N ASP A 166 10.65 -3.27 12.84
CA ASP A 166 10.33 -2.94 14.24
C ASP A 166 8.89 -2.47 14.53
N ASP A 167 8.18 -1.92 13.57
CA ASP A 167 6.77 -1.49 13.71
C ASP A 167 5.74 -2.52 13.23
N GLY A 168 6.21 -3.64 12.67
CA GLY A 168 5.33 -4.69 12.16
C GLY A 168 4.70 -4.40 10.80
N TYR A 169 5.08 -3.31 10.13
CA TYR A 169 4.53 -2.91 8.83
C TYR A 169 5.54 -3.01 7.71
N VAL A 170 5.05 -3.28 6.52
CA VAL A 170 5.82 -3.32 5.28
C VAL A 170 5.09 -2.54 4.19
N THR A 171 5.86 -1.91 3.32
CA THR A 171 5.35 -1.20 2.15
C THR A 171 5.76 -1.94 0.89
N TYR A 172 4.88 -2.01 -0.08
CA TYR A 172 5.11 -2.67 -1.37
C TYR A 172 4.48 -1.83 -2.51
N ASP A 173 4.69 -2.25 -3.78
CA ASP A 173 4.28 -1.50 -4.97
C ASP A 173 5.05 -0.18 -5.12
N LEU A 174 6.39 -0.26 -5.07
CA LEU A 174 7.29 0.88 -5.00
C LEU A 174 7.69 1.45 -6.37
N GLU A 175 6.96 1.16 -7.45
CA GLU A 175 7.34 1.61 -8.80
C GLU A 175 7.37 3.13 -8.97
N GLY A 176 6.61 3.87 -8.15
CA GLY A 176 6.52 5.34 -8.12
C GLY A 176 7.47 6.04 -7.17
N SER A 177 8.30 5.29 -6.44
CA SER A 177 9.11 5.82 -5.34
C SER A 177 10.19 6.80 -5.80
N THR A 178 10.41 7.85 -4.98
CA THR A 178 11.53 8.80 -5.12
C THR A 178 12.36 8.74 -3.84
N PHE A 179 13.69 8.65 -3.97
CA PHE A 179 14.57 8.54 -2.81
C PHE A 179 15.15 9.90 -2.42
N LYS A 180 15.06 10.26 -1.14
CA LYS A 180 15.55 11.53 -0.59
C LYS A 180 17.03 11.76 -0.91
N ARG A 181 17.85 10.73 -0.81
CA ARG A 181 19.30 10.85 -1.10
C ARG A 181 19.65 11.17 -2.56
N ASP A 182 18.70 11.03 -3.49
CA ASP A 182 18.89 11.36 -4.89
C ASP A 182 18.55 12.83 -5.18
N CYS A 183 17.88 13.50 -4.22
CA CYS A 183 17.57 14.92 -4.27
C CYS A 183 18.85 15.76 -4.06
N ARG A 184 19.09 16.70 -4.95
CA ARG A 184 20.30 17.54 -4.94
C ARG A 184 19.94 19.01 -5.12
N GLY A 185 19.91 19.74 -4.00
CA GLY A 185 19.59 21.15 -3.98
C GLY A 185 18.18 21.46 -3.51
N ASP A 186 17.93 22.72 -3.25
CA ASP A 186 16.72 23.19 -2.57
C ASP A 186 15.43 22.87 -3.31
N GLN A 187 15.47 22.92 -4.66
CA GLN A 187 14.29 22.60 -5.46
C GLN A 187 13.94 21.12 -5.36
N ASP A 188 14.92 20.21 -5.45
CA ASP A 188 14.68 18.77 -5.33
C ASP A 188 14.16 18.40 -3.94
N GLU A 189 14.64 19.09 -2.89
CA GLU A 189 14.17 18.90 -1.53
C GLU A 189 12.73 19.38 -1.37
N HIS A 190 12.38 20.52 -1.95
CA HIS A 190 11.01 21.03 -1.96
C HIS A 190 10.07 20.06 -2.70
N ASP A 191 10.48 19.57 -3.88
CA ASP A 191 9.71 18.60 -4.65
C ASP A 191 9.55 17.28 -3.90
N TYR A 192 10.57 16.86 -3.15
CA TYR A 192 10.51 15.68 -2.28
C TYR A 192 9.48 15.85 -1.16
N LEU A 193 9.49 16.98 -0.45
CA LEU A 193 8.52 17.29 0.60
C LEU A 193 7.09 17.35 0.06
N THR A 194 6.92 17.93 -1.13
CA THR A 194 5.62 17.94 -1.83
C THR A 194 5.12 16.50 -2.10
N ARG A 195 5.99 15.60 -2.54
CA ARG A 195 5.63 14.19 -2.75
C ARG A 195 5.30 13.47 -1.45
N CYS A 196 6.01 13.75 -0.35
CA CYS A 196 5.66 13.23 0.97
C CYS A 196 4.25 13.69 1.40
N ALA A 197 3.92 14.94 1.12
CA ALA A 197 2.60 15.50 1.38
C ALA A 197 1.50 14.83 0.54
N GLU A 198 1.77 14.58 -0.74
CA GLU A 198 0.87 13.85 -1.64
C GLU A 198 0.65 12.40 -1.19
N ASP A 199 1.69 11.72 -0.73
CA ASP A 199 1.59 10.36 -0.16
C ASP A 199 0.68 10.36 1.07
N LEU A 200 0.89 11.28 2.01
CA LEU A 200 0.07 11.38 3.22
C LEU A 200 -1.40 11.67 2.87
N LEU A 201 -1.65 12.58 1.93
CA LEU A 201 -3.00 12.88 1.45
C LEU A 201 -3.65 11.67 0.77
N THR A 202 -2.88 10.93 -0.04
CA THR A 202 -3.37 9.71 -0.72
C THR A 202 -3.72 8.63 0.30
N TYR A 203 -2.89 8.47 1.33
CA TYR A 203 -3.16 7.57 2.45
C TYR A 203 -4.46 7.94 3.17
N VAL A 204 -4.62 9.19 3.60
CA VAL A 204 -5.84 9.67 4.27
C VAL A 204 -7.08 9.50 3.39
N ARG A 205 -6.99 9.85 2.10
CA ARG A 205 -8.10 9.62 1.14
C ARG A 205 -8.48 8.14 1.04
N SER A 206 -7.51 7.25 1.08
CA SER A 206 -7.77 5.81 1.07
C SER A 206 -8.49 5.34 2.34
N LEU A 207 -8.13 5.89 3.51
CA LEU A 207 -8.82 5.65 4.78
C LEU A 207 -10.26 6.13 4.74
N ILE A 208 -10.50 7.36 4.27
CA ILE A 208 -11.84 7.92 4.10
C ILE A 208 -12.67 7.04 3.16
N SER A 209 -12.12 6.65 2.02
CA SER A 209 -12.83 5.85 1.02
C SER A 209 -13.21 4.47 1.53
N LYS A 210 -12.40 3.90 2.43
CA LYS A 210 -12.63 2.59 3.06
C LYS A 210 -13.45 2.69 4.36
N GLY A 211 -13.78 3.88 4.83
CA GLY A 211 -14.64 4.08 5.99
C GLY A 211 -13.91 4.17 7.33
N PHE A 212 -12.58 4.12 7.37
CA PHE A 212 -11.82 4.16 8.62
C PHE A 212 -11.83 5.54 9.31
N LEU A 213 -11.97 6.60 8.54
CA LEU A 213 -12.12 7.99 9.00
C LEU A 213 -13.47 8.56 8.54
N ALA A 214 -14.52 7.75 8.52
CA ALA A 214 -15.85 8.17 8.09
C ALA A 214 -16.68 8.64 9.27
N HIS A 215 -16.46 9.85 9.72
CA HIS A 215 -17.25 10.46 10.79
C HIS A 215 -18.36 11.34 10.22
N SER A 216 -19.48 11.42 10.95
CA SER A 216 -20.63 12.27 10.59
C SER A 216 -20.36 13.78 10.84
N SER A 217 -19.33 14.10 11.62
CA SER A 217 -18.93 15.45 11.97
C SER A 217 -17.52 15.75 11.48
N THR A 218 -17.37 16.88 10.80
CA THR A 218 -16.04 17.38 10.38
C THR A 218 -15.13 17.62 11.59
N GLU A 219 -15.65 18.10 12.70
CA GLU A 219 -14.89 18.36 13.93
C GLU A 219 -14.33 17.05 14.52
N ILE A 220 -15.11 15.98 14.55
CA ILE A 220 -14.61 14.65 14.99
C ILE A 220 -13.56 14.14 14.03
N PHE A 221 -13.77 14.29 12.72
CA PHE A 221 -12.79 13.89 11.71
C PHE A 221 -11.47 14.65 11.87
N GLU A 222 -11.52 15.98 12.08
CA GLU A 222 -10.32 16.81 12.30
C GLU A 222 -9.56 16.36 13.56
N GLY A 223 -10.27 16.07 14.66
CA GLY A 223 -9.67 15.53 15.88
C GLY A 223 -8.98 14.19 15.65
N GLU A 224 -9.67 13.22 15.03
CA GLU A 224 -9.09 11.90 14.73
C GLU A 224 -7.91 12.01 13.74
N LEU A 225 -7.98 12.89 12.75
CA LEU A 225 -6.87 13.14 11.83
C LEU A 225 -5.63 13.65 12.57
N LEU A 226 -5.80 14.60 13.48
CA LEU A 226 -4.71 15.14 14.29
C LEU A 226 -4.14 14.06 15.22
N ASP A 227 -4.98 13.46 16.04
CA ASP A 227 -4.55 12.54 17.11
C ASP A 227 -4.00 11.22 16.58
N ARG A 228 -4.53 10.71 15.45
CA ARG A 228 -4.21 9.35 14.96
C ARG A 228 -3.27 9.33 13.76
N ILE A 229 -3.14 10.43 13.06
CA ILE A 229 -2.30 10.50 11.85
C ILE A 229 -1.18 11.50 12.00
N ILE A 230 -1.52 12.76 12.30
CA ILE A 230 -0.56 13.86 12.24
C ILE A 230 0.40 13.82 13.44
N GLU A 231 -0.10 13.74 14.66
CA GLU A 231 0.75 13.68 15.84
C GLU A 231 1.68 12.45 15.84
N PRO A 232 1.20 11.20 15.59
CA PRO A 232 2.08 10.04 15.48
C PRO A 232 3.11 10.13 14.35
N TYR A 233 2.75 10.77 13.22
CA TYR A 233 3.68 11.04 12.12
C TYR A 233 4.83 11.95 12.59
N LEU A 234 4.52 13.07 13.26
CA LEU A 234 5.50 14.02 13.77
C LEU A 234 6.36 13.42 14.89
N GLU A 235 5.74 12.70 15.83
CA GLU A 235 6.43 12.01 16.92
C GLU A 235 7.46 11.00 16.42
N ALA A 236 7.16 10.33 15.30
CA ALA A 236 8.08 9.39 14.67
C ALA A 236 9.17 10.07 13.82
N GLY A 237 9.25 11.40 13.83
CA GLY A 237 10.26 12.21 13.14
C GLY A 237 9.89 12.50 11.68
N GLY A 238 8.62 12.49 11.34
CA GLY A 238 8.12 13.06 10.09
C GLY A 238 8.43 14.55 10.02
N ASP A 239 8.72 15.04 8.81
CA ASP A 239 9.09 16.44 8.61
C ASP A 239 7.85 17.34 8.73
N PRO A 240 7.84 18.35 9.65
CA PRO A 240 6.72 19.28 9.76
C PRO A 240 6.41 20.05 8.47
N ALA A 241 7.40 20.28 7.62
CA ALA A 241 7.21 20.95 6.34
C ALA A 241 6.31 20.17 5.37
N VAL A 242 6.16 18.86 5.56
CA VAL A 242 5.19 18.03 4.83
C VAL A 242 3.75 18.45 5.12
N LEU A 243 3.52 19.06 6.28
CA LEU A 243 2.21 19.51 6.76
C LEU A 243 1.95 20.97 6.48
N ASP A 244 2.94 21.68 5.87
CA ASP A 244 2.79 23.09 5.52
C ASP A 244 1.69 23.30 4.48
N GLY A 245 0.91 24.36 4.69
CA GLY A 245 -0.11 24.83 3.78
C GLY A 245 -1.38 23.97 3.81
N ASN A 246 -1.75 23.33 2.72
CA ASN A 246 -3.11 22.89 2.45
C ASN A 246 -3.38 21.41 2.75
N ILE A 247 -2.45 20.66 3.37
CA ILE A 247 -2.65 19.22 3.56
C ILE A 247 -3.84 18.91 4.48
N LEU A 248 -3.90 19.56 5.64
CA LEU A 248 -5.02 19.38 6.57
C LEU A 248 -6.33 19.83 5.91
N GLU A 249 -6.32 20.99 5.25
CA GLU A 249 -7.49 21.50 4.53
C GLU A 249 -7.91 20.56 3.41
N SER A 250 -6.97 20.03 2.63
CA SER A 250 -7.23 19.04 1.57
C SER A 250 -7.80 17.73 2.11
N CYS A 251 -7.38 17.28 3.30
CA CYS A 251 -7.95 16.11 3.95
C CYS A 251 -9.39 16.37 4.41
N VAL A 252 -9.65 17.56 4.99
CA VAL A 252 -10.99 17.98 5.41
C VAL A 252 -11.93 18.13 4.21
N GLU A 253 -11.45 18.71 3.11
CA GLU A 253 -12.21 18.81 1.86
C GLU A 253 -12.55 17.43 1.29
N ALA A 254 -11.61 16.51 1.30
CA ALA A 254 -11.85 15.12 0.86
C ALA A 254 -12.94 14.42 1.70
N HIS A 255 -12.94 14.67 3.01
CA HIS A 255 -13.98 14.18 3.91
C HIS A 255 -15.35 14.81 3.60
N ARG A 256 -15.43 16.13 3.49
CA ARG A 256 -16.67 16.87 3.15
C ARG A 256 -17.27 16.42 1.81
N PHE A 257 -16.42 16.20 0.82
CA PHE A 257 -16.86 15.73 -0.50
C PHE A 257 -17.52 14.34 -0.45
N ARG A 258 -17.01 13.45 0.38
CA ARG A 258 -17.62 12.13 0.61
C ARG A 258 -18.97 12.26 1.30
N ASP A 259 -19.06 13.05 2.37
CA ASP A 259 -20.31 13.26 3.11
C ASP A 259 -21.40 13.87 2.21
N GLY A 260 -21.04 14.85 1.36
CA GLY A 260 -21.97 15.42 0.39
C GLY A 260 -22.51 14.39 -0.61
N ARG A 261 -21.68 13.43 -1.05
CA ARG A 261 -22.13 12.32 -1.92
C ARG A 261 -23.06 11.35 -1.20
N LEU A 262 -22.78 11.00 0.05
CA LEU A 262 -23.61 10.10 0.86
C LEU A 262 -24.97 10.73 1.15
N GLN A 263 -25.01 12.03 1.47
CA GLN A 263 -26.27 12.76 1.68
C GLN A 263 -27.08 12.90 0.38
N GLY A 264 -26.41 13.14 -0.76
CA GLY A 264 -27.05 13.18 -2.08
C GLY A 264 -27.64 11.83 -2.48
N ALA A 265 -26.95 10.72 -2.22
CA ALA A 265 -27.44 9.37 -2.50
C ALA A 265 -28.62 8.99 -1.59
N ALA A 266 -28.61 9.38 -0.32
CA ALA A 266 -29.71 9.17 0.61
C ALA A 266 -30.96 10.01 0.24
N GLY A 267 -30.74 11.21 -0.35
CA GLY A 267 -31.83 12.07 -0.84
C GLY A 267 -32.55 11.54 -2.08
N HIS A 268 -31.89 10.71 -2.89
CA HIS A 268 -32.48 10.11 -4.10
C HIS A 268 -33.15 8.75 -3.83
N GLY A 269 -32.97 8.18 -2.65
CA GLY A 269 -33.60 6.93 -2.19
C GLY A 269 -34.99 7.10 -1.56
N ARG A 270 -35.57 8.30 -1.53
CA ARG A 270 -36.93 8.51 -1.08
C ARG A 270 -37.89 8.46 -2.25
N LEU A 271 -38.71 7.39 -2.22
CA LEU A 271 -40.02 7.22 -2.75
C LEU A 271 -40.21 6.76 -4.20
N ARG A 272 -40.60 5.51 -4.32
CA ARG A 272 -41.94 5.25 -4.85
C ARG A 272 -42.51 4.06 -4.09
N ILE A 273 -43.48 4.38 -3.21
CA ILE A 273 -44.50 3.43 -2.77
C ILE A 273 -45.50 3.29 -3.91
#